data_014d3332c4c11015444fa06eaf7d6988
#
_entry.id   014d3332c4c11015444fa06eaf7d6988
#
_cell.length_a   1.000
_cell.length_b   1.000
_cell.length_c   1.000
_cell.angle_alpha   90.00
_cell.angle_beta   90.00
_cell.angle_gamma   90.00
#
_symmetry.space_group_name_H-M   'P 1'
#
loop_
_entity.id
_entity.type
_entity.pdbx_description
1 polymer ?
#
loop_
_entity_poly.entity_id
_entity_poly.type
_entity_poly.pdbx_seq_one_letter_code
_entity_poly.pdbx_strand_id
1 'polypeptide(L)'
;MKTITLALLVLSGTLAASEVSPIAINWKRLTDVEFTRKLNNELSMYFLYPTFGPSVTALRGKEIQIKGYMIPVDEENNIYVISAQPMTMCFFCGGAGPESIIELQLRNKKQRFKTDDVRIVRGRLYLNPTDVEHLNYILKDAVVD
;
A
#
# COMPACT_ATOMS: atom_id res chain seq x y z
N MET A 1 6.61 68.29 16.27
CA MET A 1 7.02 67.18 15.35
C MET A 1 6.44 65.88 15.92
N LYS A 2 5.38 65.33 15.26
CA LYS A 2 4.70 64.10 15.71
C LYS A 2 5.25 62.95 14.85
N THR A 3 5.99 62.05 15.47
CA THR A 3 6.47 60.81 14.83
C THR A 3 5.35 59.77 14.82
N ILE A 4 4.88 59.41 13.65
CA ILE A 4 3.86 58.37 13.43
C ILE A 4 4.65 57.06 13.28
N THR A 5 4.55 56.19 14.28
CA THR A 5 5.11 54.85 14.23
C THR A 5 4.11 53.89 13.53
N LEU A 6 4.44 53.48 12.32
CA LEU A 6 3.66 52.53 11.53
C LEU A 6 3.93 51.11 12.02
N ALA A 7 3.01 50.51 12.74
CA ALA A 7 3.09 49.11 13.17
C ALA A 7 2.70 48.18 11.99
N LEU A 8 3.69 47.45 11.46
CA LEU A 8 3.48 46.46 10.42
C LEU A 8 2.98 45.14 11.06
N LEU A 9 1.70 44.86 10.93
CA LEU A 9 1.07 43.65 11.40
C LEU A 9 1.40 42.54 10.38
N VAL A 10 2.38 41.64 10.69
CA VAL A 10 2.68 40.46 9.90
C VAL A 10 1.65 39.38 10.25
N LEU A 11 0.69 39.17 9.36
CA LEU A 11 -0.31 38.14 9.46
C LEU A 11 0.33 36.78 9.03
N SER A 12 0.87 36.02 10.00
CA SER A 12 1.40 34.68 9.79
C SER A 12 0.23 33.70 9.55
N GLY A 13 -0.15 33.50 8.30
CA GLY A 13 -1.10 32.48 7.91
C GLY A 13 -0.47 31.07 8.07
N THR A 14 -0.83 30.33 9.12
CA THR A 14 -0.52 28.91 9.23
C THR A 14 -1.36 28.15 8.21
N LEU A 15 -0.75 27.67 7.14
CA LEU A 15 -1.37 26.66 6.26
C LEU A 15 -1.53 25.38 7.10
N ALA A 16 -2.74 25.13 7.60
CA ALA A 16 -3.11 23.82 8.12
C ALA A 16 -3.13 22.86 6.93
N ALA A 17 -2.12 21.96 6.86
CA ALA A 17 -2.16 20.84 5.95
C ALA A 17 -3.38 19.98 6.34
N SER A 18 -4.38 19.94 5.46
CA SER A 18 -5.54 19.06 5.63
C SER A 18 -5.06 17.62 5.60
N GLU A 19 -4.99 16.96 6.75
CA GLU A 19 -4.72 15.53 6.81
C GLU A 19 -5.92 14.80 6.20
N VAL A 20 -5.73 14.28 4.98
CA VAL A 20 -6.74 13.46 4.32
C VAL A 20 -6.81 12.14 5.07
N SER A 21 -7.94 11.89 5.74
CA SER A 21 -8.15 10.61 6.43
C SER A 21 -8.08 9.44 5.45
N PRO A 22 -7.39 8.34 5.79
CA PRO A 22 -7.27 7.19 4.90
C PRO A 22 -8.63 6.54 4.64
N ILE A 23 -8.85 6.09 3.42
CA ILE A 23 -10.07 5.37 3.03
C ILE A 23 -9.99 3.96 3.60
N ALA A 24 -10.86 3.62 4.56
CA ALA A 24 -10.96 2.26 5.07
C ALA A 24 -11.55 1.33 3.98
N ILE A 25 -10.81 0.30 3.59
CA ILE A 25 -11.26 -0.71 2.63
C ILE A 25 -11.19 -2.11 3.24
N ASN A 26 -11.88 -3.04 2.62
CA ASN A 26 -11.75 -4.47 2.85
C ASN A 26 -11.17 -5.17 1.61
N TRP A 27 -10.77 -6.41 1.76
CA TRP A 27 -10.15 -7.22 0.70
C TRP A 27 -11.06 -7.41 -0.52
N LYS A 28 -12.38 -7.48 -0.31
CA LYS A 28 -13.35 -7.57 -1.41
C LYS A 28 -13.25 -6.39 -2.38
N ARG A 29 -12.82 -5.21 -1.90
CA ARG A 29 -12.63 -4.04 -2.78
C ARG A 29 -11.53 -4.25 -3.80
N LEU A 30 -10.54 -5.10 -3.51
CA LEU A 30 -9.38 -5.37 -4.36
C LEU A 30 -9.63 -6.50 -5.37
N THR A 31 -10.76 -7.22 -5.29
CA THR A 31 -11.09 -8.33 -6.21
C THR A 31 -11.59 -7.88 -7.58
N ASP A 32 -11.79 -6.57 -7.79
CA ASP A 32 -12.15 -6.01 -9.10
C ASP A 32 -10.91 -5.92 -10.00
N VAL A 33 -10.39 -7.08 -10.38
CA VAL A 33 -9.18 -7.26 -11.19
C VAL A 33 -9.27 -8.58 -11.96
N GLU A 34 -8.78 -8.58 -13.20
CA GLU A 34 -8.63 -9.79 -14.00
C GLU A 34 -7.14 -10.06 -14.23
N PHE A 35 -6.71 -11.32 -14.11
CA PHE A 35 -5.33 -11.71 -14.35
C PHE A 35 -5.19 -12.48 -15.64
N THR A 36 -4.29 -12.01 -16.51
CA THR A 36 -3.94 -12.71 -17.76
C THR A 36 -2.54 -13.30 -17.64
N ARG A 37 -2.42 -14.61 -17.88
CA ARG A 37 -1.13 -15.30 -17.93
C ARG A 37 -0.42 -14.98 -19.25
N LYS A 38 0.76 -14.34 -19.18
CA LYS A 38 1.57 -13.99 -20.35
C LYS A 38 3.03 -14.40 -20.14
N LEU A 39 3.69 -14.79 -21.23
CA LEU A 39 5.13 -15.06 -21.24
C LEU A 39 5.89 -13.74 -21.15
N ASN A 40 6.77 -13.64 -20.16
CA ASN A 40 7.80 -12.61 -20.13
C ASN A 40 9.03 -13.14 -20.88
N ASN A 41 9.33 -12.55 -22.03
CA ASN A 41 10.40 -13.04 -22.90
C ASN A 41 11.80 -12.83 -22.32
N GLU A 42 12.00 -11.82 -21.49
CA GLU A 42 13.29 -11.50 -20.86
C GLU A 42 13.65 -12.55 -19.82
N LEU A 43 12.67 -12.97 -19.02
CA LEU A 43 12.86 -13.96 -17.96
C LEU A 43 12.52 -15.39 -18.41
N SER A 44 11.96 -15.57 -19.61
CA SER A 44 11.49 -16.86 -20.14
C SER A 44 10.51 -17.58 -19.20
N MET A 45 9.69 -16.80 -18.49
CA MET A 45 8.74 -17.29 -17.49
C MET A 45 7.35 -16.71 -17.71
N TYR A 46 6.32 -17.44 -17.30
CA TYR A 46 4.95 -16.95 -17.31
C TYR A 46 4.62 -16.20 -16.02
N PHE A 47 4.04 -15.01 -16.18
CA PHE A 47 3.53 -14.19 -15.07
C PHE A 47 2.05 -13.89 -15.25
N LEU A 48 1.39 -13.55 -14.12
CA LEU A 48 0.02 -13.06 -14.10
C LEU A 48 0.04 -11.52 -14.13
N TYR A 49 -0.44 -10.95 -15.24
CA TYR A 49 -0.55 -9.50 -15.41
C TYR A 49 -1.97 -9.05 -15.11
N PRO A 50 -2.15 -8.06 -14.21
CA PRO A 50 -3.47 -7.58 -13.83
C PRO A 50 -4.06 -6.61 -14.84
N THR A 51 -5.37 -6.68 -15.01
CA THR A 51 -6.22 -5.62 -15.57
C THR A 51 -7.11 -5.13 -14.46
N PHE A 52 -6.78 -3.98 -13.87
CA PHE A 52 -7.52 -3.42 -12.74
C PHE A 52 -8.85 -2.83 -13.19
N GLY A 53 -9.93 -3.24 -12.53
CA GLY A 53 -11.26 -2.72 -12.75
C GLY A 53 -11.46 -1.31 -12.18
N PRO A 54 -12.61 -0.68 -12.47
CA PRO A 54 -12.88 0.71 -12.08
C PRO A 54 -12.81 0.96 -10.59
N SER A 55 -13.30 0.02 -9.76
CA SER A 55 -13.34 0.19 -8.31
C SER A 55 -11.96 0.17 -7.67
N VAL A 56 -11.03 -0.62 -8.19
CA VAL A 56 -9.62 -0.66 -7.78
C VAL A 56 -8.87 0.56 -8.34
N THR A 57 -9.07 0.88 -9.60
CA THR A 57 -8.42 2.02 -10.28
C THR A 57 -8.75 3.34 -9.57
N ALA A 58 -9.97 3.50 -9.03
CA ALA A 58 -10.37 4.67 -8.25
C ALA A 58 -9.57 4.86 -6.95
N LEU A 59 -8.91 3.81 -6.44
CA LEU A 59 -8.05 3.85 -5.25
C LEU A 59 -6.60 4.20 -5.57
N ARG A 60 -6.20 4.23 -6.85
CA ARG A 60 -4.82 4.54 -7.25
C ARG A 60 -4.35 5.88 -6.66
N GLY A 61 -3.23 5.85 -5.97
CA GLY A 61 -2.62 7.04 -5.36
C GLY A 61 -3.35 7.59 -4.12
N LYS A 62 -4.41 6.92 -3.67
CA LYS A 62 -5.14 7.31 -2.46
C LYS A 62 -4.48 6.72 -1.22
N GLU A 63 -4.60 7.44 -0.10
CA GLU A 63 -4.31 6.89 1.22
C GLU A 63 -5.44 5.92 1.58
N ILE A 64 -5.09 4.66 1.77
CA ILE A 64 -6.04 3.61 2.19
C ILE A 64 -5.63 3.00 3.52
N GLN A 65 -6.58 2.34 4.16
CA GLN A 65 -6.37 1.57 5.38
C GLN A 65 -7.01 0.20 5.20
N ILE A 66 -6.27 -0.86 5.52
CA ILE A 66 -6.72 -2.24 5.41
C ILE A 66 -6.24 -3.07 6.59
N LYS A 67 -7.06 -4.01 7.05
CA LYS A 67 -6.71 -4.99 8.09
C LYS A 67 -6.37 -6.33 7.47
N GLY A 68 -5.31 -6.98 7.98
CA GLY A 68 -4.90 -8.29 7.49
C GLY A 68 -3.80 -8.92 8.34
N TYR A 69 -3.23 -9.99 7.82
CA TYR A 69 -2.17 -10.78 8.44
C TYR A 69 -0.81 -10.32 7.91
N MET A 70 0.11 -10.00 8.82
CA MET A 70 1.48 -9.66 8.45
C MET A 70 2.25 -10.94 8.08
N ILE A 71 2.90 -10.91 6.93
CA ILE A 71 3.73 -12.02 6.46
C ILE A 71 5.13 -11.48 6.15
N PRO A 72 6.16 -11.89 6.93
CA PRO A 72 7.54 -11.60 6.59
C PRO A 72 7.95 -12.40 5.36
N VAL A 73 8.36 -11.70 4.29
CA VAL A 73 8.90 -12.32 3.07
C VAL A 73 10.41 -12.45 3.18
N ASP A 74 11.06 -11.40 3.70
CA ASP A 74 12.49 -11.37 3.98
C ASP A 74 12.69 -10.49 5.22
N GLU A 75 12.93 -11.15 6.37
CA GLU A 75 13.09 -10.47 7.65
C GLU A 75 14.42 -9.69 7.73
N GLU A 76 15.46 -10.15 7.07
CA GLU A 76 16.77 -9.50 7.06
C GLU A 76 16.70 -8.16 6.33
N ASN A 77 16.02 -8.14 5.18
CA ASN A 77 15.82 -6.95 4.37
C ASN A 77 14.54 -6.17 4.75
N ASN A 78 13.83 -6.63 5.78
CA ASN A 78 12.61 -5.98 6.27
C ASN A 78 11.50 -5.87 5.21
N ILE A 79 11.35 -6.94 4.40
CA ILE A 79 10.32 -7.04 3.38
C ILE A 79 9.10 -7.77 3.94
N TYR A 80 7.98 -7.07 3.97
CA TYR A 80 6.71 -7.58 4.47
C TYR A 80 5.61 -7.44 3.43
N VAL A 81 4.63 -8.33 3.52
CA VAL A 81 3.33 -8.17 2.88
C VAL A 81 2.24 -8.22 3.94
N ILE A 82 1.09 -7.60 3.63
CA ILE A 82 -0.15 -7.84 4.35
C ILE A 82 -1.05 -8.70 3.50
N SER A 83 -1.68 -9.70 4.11
CA SER A 83 -2.49 -10.72 3.46
C SER A 83 -3.92 -10.75 4.01
N ALA A 84 -4.86 -11.10 3.15
CA ALA A 84 -6.24 -11.40 3.53
C ALA A 84 -6.36 -12.68 4.36
N GLN A 85 -5.41 -13.60 4.21
CA GLN A 85 -5.40 -14.93 4.80
C GLN A 85 -4.11 -15.15 5.61
N PRO A 86 -4.13 -16.03 6.63
CA PRO A 86 -2.92 -16.46 7.31
C PRO A 86 -1.90 -17.08 6.35
N MET A 87 -0.63 -17.14 6.73
CA MET A 87 0.49 -17.62 5.91
C MET A 87 0.18 -18.96 5.22
N THR A 88 -0.40 -19.92 5.93
CA THR A 88 -0.69 -21.28 5.41
C THR A 88 -1.75 -21.30 4.31
N MET A 89 -2.55 -20.24 4.18
CA MET A 89 -3.66 -20.12 3.21
C MET A 89 -3.48 -18.92 2.26
N CYS A 90 -2.36 -18.23 2.33
CA CYS A 90 -2.12 -17.04 1.52
C CYS A 90 -1.70 -17.38 0.08
N PHE A 91 -1.50 -16.33 -0.72
CA PHE A 91 -1.07 -16.45 -2.11
C PHE A 91 0.20 -17.28 -2.29
N PHE A 92 1.21 -17.11 -1.46
CA PHE A 92 2.49 -17.83 -1.57
C PHE A 92 2.36 -19.34 -1.36
N CYS A 93 1.33 -19.79 -0.64
CA CYS A 93 1.01 -21.21 -0.46
C CYS A 93 -0.02 -21.73 -1.47
N GLY A 94 -0.45 -20.88 -2.43
CA GLY A 94 -1.45 -21.24 -3.44
C GLY A 94 -2.89 -21.29 -2.92
N GLY A 95 -3.15 -20.79 -1.71
CA GLY A 95 -4.49 -20.78 -1.11
C GLY A 95 -5.38 -19.62 -1.55
N ALA A 96 -4.81 -18.58 -2.20
CA ALA A 96 -5.54 -17.39 -2.63
C ALA A 96 -4.91 -16.77 -3.88
N GLY A 97 -5.62 -15.86 -4.54
CA GLY A 97 -5.14 -15.15 -5.72
C GLY A 97 -4.23 -13.96 -5.38
N PRO A 98 -3.55 -13.38 -6.39
CA PRO A 98 -2.64 -12.23 -6.20
C PRO A 98 -3.32 -10.98 -5.62
N GLU A 99 -4.64 -10.87 -5.76
CA GLU A 99 -5.44 -9.78 -5.19
C GLU A 99 -5.59 -9.83 -3.67
N SER A 100 -5.15 -10.93 -3.07
CA SER A 100 -5.24 -11.17 -1.62
C SER A 100 -4.01 -10.74 -0.83
N ILE A 101 -3.00 -10.17 -1.48
CA ILE A 101 -1.76 -9.70 -0.84
C ILE A 101 -1.36 -8.31 -1.32
N ILE A 102 -0.73 -7.54 -0.43
CA ILE A 102 -0.20 -6.20 -0.72
C ILE A 102 1.23 -6.13 -0.20
N GLU A 103 2.16 -5.71 -1.04
CA GLU A 103 3.55 -5.39 -0.66
C GLU A 103 3.58 -4.14 0.21
N LEU A 104 4.37 -4.15 1.27
CA LEU A 104 4.51 -3.02 2.18
C LEU A 104 5.87 -2.35 2.02
N GLN A 105 5.88 -1.10 1.59
CA GLN A 105 7.04 -0.22 1.66
C GLN A 105 6.93 0.59 2.96
N LEU A 106 7.47 0.03 4.05
CA LEU A 106 7.33 0.59 5.40
C LEU A 106 8.04 1.95 5.52
N ARG A 107 7.34 2.92 6.11
CA ARG A 107 7.92 4.21 6.49
C ARG A 107 8.99 4.03 7.58
N ASN A 108 8.69 3.23 8.59
CA ASN A 108 9.65 2.88 9.65
C ASN A 108 10.26 1.50 9.39
N LYS A 109 11.42 1.48 8.76
CA LYS A 109 12.16 0.26 8.41
C LYS A 109 12.72 -0.52 9.62
N LYS A 110 12.59 0.01 10.85
CA LYS A 110 13.04 -0.66 12.07
C LYS A 110 11.95 -1.52 12.72
N GLN A 111 10.69 -1.37 12.31
CA GLN A 111 9.61 -2.20 12.82
C GLN A 111 9.80 -3.66 12.40
N ARG A 112 9.42 -4.57 13.28
CA ARG A 112 9.43 -6.01 13.03
C ARG A 112 8.09 -6.59 13.43
N PHE A 113 7.61 -7.55 12.63
CA PHE A 113 6.33 -8.21 12.81
C PHE A 113 6.52 -9.72 12.72
N LYS A 114 5.71 -10.46 13.49
CA LYS A 114 5.68 -11.91 13.42
C LYS A 114 4.71 -12.36 12.32
N THR A 115 4.94 -13.56 11.82
CA THR A 115 3.99 -14.23 10.93
C THR A 115 2.62 -14.29 11.58
N ASP A 116 1.60 -13.95 10.79
CA ASP A 116 0.18 -13.94 11.18
C ASP A 116 -0.21 -12.92 12.26
N ASP A 117 0.68 -11.98 12.61
CA ASP A 117 0.28 -10.80 13.38
C ASP A 117 -0.85 -10.07 12.65
N VAL A 118 -2.02 -9.93 13.26
CA VAL A 118 -3.13 -9.19 12.69
C VAL A 118 -2.94 -7.71 12.95
N ARG A 119 -2.81 -6.93 11.88
CA ARG A 119 -2.55 -5.49 11.94
C ARG A 119 -3.50 -4.70 11.04
N ILE A 120 -3.61 -3.42 11.34
CA ILE A 120 -4.17 -2.43 10.43
C ILE A 120 -3.00 -1.67 9.81
N VAL A 121 -2.97 -1.64 8.48
CA VAL A 121 -1.93 -0.96 7.73
C VAL A 121 -2.57 0.15 6.91
N ARG A 122 -1.95 1.32 6.91
CA ARG A 122 -2.35 2.47 6.08
C ARG A 122 -1.16 2.95 5.25
N GLY A 123 -1.45 3.46 4.08
CA GLY A 123 -0.45 4.00 3.16
C GLY A 123 -1.06 4.33 1.82
N ARG A 124 -0.24 4.84 0.93
CA ARG A 124 -0.66 5.23 -0.41
C ARG A 124 -0.66 4.02 -1.33
N LEU A 125 -1.84 3.68 -1.89
CA LEU A 125 -1.97 2.54 -2.79
C LEU A 125 -1.35 2.85 -4.15
N TYR A 126 -0.40 2.03 -4.54
CA TYR A 126 0.16 1.97 -5.89
C TYR A 126 -0.28 0.67 -6.57
N LEU A 127 -0.74 0.79 -7.83
CA LEU A 127 -1.14 -0.35 -8.67
C LEU A 127 -0.02 -0.62 -9.67
N ASN A 128 0.55 -1.81 -9.60
CA ASN A 128 1.65 -2.25 -10.46
C ASN A 128 1.13 -3.22 -11.54
N PRO A 129 1.03 -2.78 -12.81
CA PRO A 129 0.50 -3.63 -13.86
C PRO A 129 1.54 -4.51 -14.55
N THR A 130 2.83 -4.20 -14.47
CA THR A 130 3.83 -4.78 -15.38
C THR A 130 5.16 -5.19 -14.75
N ASP A 131 5.55 -4.58 -13.63
CA ASP A 131 6.83 -4.89 -12.98
C ASP A 131 6.72 -6.20 -12.20
N VAL A 132 7.38 -7.24 -12.72
CA VAL A 132 7.33 -8.60 -12.16
C VAL A 132 8.20 -8.81 -10.91
N GLU A 133 9.04 -7.84 -10.56
CA GLU A 133 9.86 -7.87 -9.35
C GLU A 133 9.07 -7.41 -8.10
N HIS A 134 7.89 -6.82 -8.31
CA HIS A 134 7.01 -6.32 -7.27
C HIS A 134 5.61 -6.92 -7.36
N LEU A 135 4.88 -6.93 -6.24
CA LEU A 135 3.48 -7.34 -6.23
C LEU A 135 2.60 -6.33 -6.98
N ASN A 136 1.40 -6.79 -7.40
CA ASN A 136 0.47 -5.96 -8.15
C ASN A 136 -0.15 -4.82 -7.33
N TYR A 137 -0.24 -5.00 -6.00
CA TYR A 137 -0.66 -4.00 -5.03
C TYR A 137 0.51 -3.66 -4.12
N ILE A 138 0.80 -2.37 -3.97
CA ILE A 138 1.89 -1.88 -3.13
C ILE A 138 1.35 -0.73 -2.27
N LEU A 139 1.56 -0.79 -0.96
CA LEU A 139 1.36 0.34 -0.07
C LEU A 139 2.69 1.05 0.16
N LYS A 140 2.80 2.26 -0.39
CA LYS A 140 3.96 3.14 -0.19
C LYS A 140 3.79 3.96 1.08
N ASP A 141 4.90 4.28 1.74
CA ASP A 141 4.95 4.99 3.03
C ASP A 141 4.08 4.33 4.09
N ALA A 142 4.06 2.99 4.09
CA ALA A 142 3.16 2.22 4.93
C ALA A 142 3.44 2.40 6.42
N VAL A 143 2.38 2.64 7.18
CA VAL A 143 2.36 2.75 8.64
C VAL A 143 1.52 1.61 9.18
N VAL A 144 2.03 0.90 10.17
CA VAL A 144 1.37 -0.24 10.81
C VAL A 144 1.02 0.14 12.24
N ASP A 145 -0.25 0.00 12.60
CA ASP A 145 -0.79 0.26 13.94
C ASP A 145 -0.76 -0.98 14.80
#